data_362dd1e1cd336ddfd56d88d0ab462c90
#
_entry.id   362dd1e1cd336ddfd56d88d0ab462c90
#
_cell.length_a   1.000
_cell.length_b   1.000
_cell.length_c   1.000
_cell.angle_alpha   90.00
_cell.angle_beta   90.00
_cell.angle_gamma   90.00
#
_symmetry.space_group_name_H-M   'P 1'
#
loop_
_entity.id
_entity.type
_entity.pdbx_description
1 polymer ?
#
loop_
_entity_poly.entity_id
_entity_poly.type
_entity_poly.pdbx_seq_one_letter_code
_entity_poly.pdbx_strand_id
1 'polypeptide(L)'
;MLTKKQIELLGENLSKKIENIARITNPKEIKILIGNEKEFLIEKLLKEKRLVKLKWKNCYLYRTKPYDAARSEASTYIATKKKEDAGPTNNWLDPKRIRKKLFKILKNSMKGKTMYVVPYILGPEKSPYSKVGVILTDNEYVALNELILAKVTKKAILRIKKGEDFVFGIHSTCKLDPKNRYIVHFPGKNEIISVNTEYGGNAILTKKCHSLRIASFQARKEGWLAEHMMAIQVINPEKESFGISAAFPSMCGKTNLATIKTEKEFKDWKVKLLSDDIIWIHEKEGKAYAINPEYGMFGVANGTNEKTNSNIMKIIKQDTIFTNVGLTKNLEPWWDGLETKSKILEKANPNSRFTVSILKYQNLSKYFFDPFGLKIDAILFGSRRKELFPLVFETFSWEEGVLFGAMLRSETTAAVIENYKQLKNDPMAMRPFLGYNMAKYFLHWLKFGKKLKEKPRIFFVNWFRRDEKGNFIWPGFNKNMYVIKWIIERSKGKVNAIKTPIGFIPNYDEFDFGMEKEKLEKLFEIDKEAWLKEFSDARKFFSIFQNFPKVLSKKLDELEERMKS
;
A
#
# COMPACT_ATOMS: atom_id res chain seq x y z
N MET A 1 -5.85 -19.09 -30.05
CA MET A 1 -7.25 -18.57 -29.99
C MET A 1 -8.01 -19.29 -28.90
N LEU A 2 -9.06 -18.69 -28.37
CA LEU A 2 -9.92 -19.30 -27.35
C LEU A 2 -10.71 -20.48 -27.91
N THR A 3 -10.90 -21.53 -27.12
CA THR A 3 -11.80 -22.66 -27.45
C THR A 3 -13.27 -22.25 -27.25
N LYS A 4 -14.21 -22.99 -27.85
CA LYS A 4 -15.66 -22.76 -27.65
C LYS A 4 -16.06 -22.73 -26.17
N LYS A 5 -15.55 -23.69 -25.34
CA LYS A 5 -15.79 -23.73 -23.89
C LYS A 5 -15.26 -22.50 -23.16
N GLN A 6 -14.10 -21.98 -23.58
CA GLN A 6 -13.53 -20.77 -22.99
C GLN A 6 -14.36 -19.52 -23.36
N ILE A 7 -14.84 -19.43 -24.61
CA ILE A 7 -15.73 -18.33 -25.04
C ILE A 7 -17.05 -18.35 -24.27
N GLU A 8 -17.64 -19.54 -24.11
CA GLU A 8 -18.86 -19.72 -23.32
C GLU A 8 -18.65 -19.28 -21.85
N LEU A 9 -17.54 -19.68 -21.24
CA LEU A 9 -17.17 -19.27 -19.88
C LEU A 9 -17.02 -17.75 -19.76
N LEU A 10 -16.23 -17.12 -20.65
CA LEU A 10 -15.86 -15.70 -20.60
C LEU A 10 -16.99 -14.76 -21.06
N GLY A 11 -17.85 -15.22 -21.97
CA GLY A 11 -18.80 -14.40 -22.70
C GLY A 11 -18.15 -13.62 -23.86
N GLU A 12 -18.96 -13.17 -24.81
CA GLU A 12 -18.46 -12.59 -26.07
C GLU A 12 -17.56 -11.35 -25.89
N ASN A 13 -18.01 -10.40 -25.06
CA ASN A 13 -17.30 -9.12 -24.89
C ASN A 13 -15.88 -9.32 -24.33
N LEU A 14 -15.74 -10.12 -23.28
CA LEU A 14 -14.45 -10.40 -22.68
C LEU A 14 -13.58 -11.25 -23.60
N SER A 15 -14.17 -12.26 -24.28
CA SER A 15 -13.48 -13.08 -25.26
C SER A 15 -12.89 -12.25 -26.41
N LYS A 16 -13.66 -11.32 -26.99
CA LYS A 16 -13.17 -10.41 -28.04
C LYS A 16 -11.99 -9.57 -27.58
N LYS A 17 -12.03 -9.05 -26.34
CA LYS A 17 -10.90 -8.28 -25.78
C LYS A 17 -9.66 -9.15 -25.62
N ILE A 18 -9.78 -10.36 -25.09
CA ILE A 18 -8.67 -11.31 -24.91
C ILE A 18 -8.08 -11.71 -26.27
N GLU A 19 -8.93 -12.09 -27.23
CA GLU A 19 -8.47 -12.49 -28.56
C GLU A 19 -7.76 -11.39 -29.34
N ASN A 20 -8.21 -10.12 -29.18
CA ASN A 20 -7.53 -9.00 -29.79
C ASN A 20 -6.10 -8.84 -29.24
N ILE A 21 -5.88 -9.05 -27.95
CA ILE A 21 -4.53 -9.03 -27.37
C ILE A 21 -3.75 -10.28 -27.77
N ALA A 22 -4.39 -11.45 -27.81
CA ALA A 22 -3.75 -12.70 -28.25
C ALA A 22 -3.24 -12.62 -29.71
N ARG A 23 -4.00 -11.99 -30.62
CA ARG A 23 -3.54 -11.76 -32.02
C ARG A 23 -2.29 -10.89 -32.07
N ILE A 24 -2.14 -9.93 -31.16
CA ILE A 24 -0.97 -9.04 -31.11
C ILE A 24 0.21 -9.75 -30.46
N THR A 25 0.00 -10.42 -29.32
CA THR A 25 1.06 -11.01 -28.51
C THR A 25 1.47 -12.41 -28.98
N ASN A 26 0.61 -13.09 -29.73
CA ASN A 26 0.84 -14.40 -30.36
C ASN A 26 1.21 -15.53 -29.37
N PRO A 27 0.40 -15.80 -28.33
CA PRO A 27 0.68 -16.88 -27.39
C PRO A 27 0.51 -18.27 -28.05
N LYS A 28 1.24 -19.28 -27.54
CA LYS A 28 1.09 -20.68 -27.93
C LYS A 28 -0.29 -21.21 -27.49
N GLU A 29 -0.72 -20.84 -26.30
CA GLU A 29 -2.01 -21.25 -25.71
C GLU A 29 -2.55 -20.18 -24.77
N ILE A 30 -3.85 -20.26 -24.46
CA ILE A 30 -4.52 -19.39 -23.49
C ILE A 30 -5.10 -20.26 -22.38
N LYS A 31 -4.71 -19.97 -21.12
CA LYS A 31 -5.19 -20.69 -19.94
C LYS A 31 -5.94 -19.73 -19.01
N ILE A 32 -7.20 -20.05 -18.70
CA ILE A 32 -8.02 -19.26 -17.76
C ILE A 32 -7.81 -19.85 -16.36
N LEU A 33 -7.41 -19.01 -15.41
CA LEU A 33 -7.28 -19.39 -14.02
C LEU A 33 -8.63 -19.18 -13.31
N ILE A 34 -8.95 -20.07 -12.38
CA ILE A 34 -10.22 -20.03 -11.62
C ILE A 34 -10.01 -20.07 -10.11
N GLY A 35 -8.74 -20.05 -9.65
CA GLY A 35 -8.35 -19.94 -8.26
C GLY A 35 -7.76 -21.19 -7.62
N ASN A 36 -7.65 -22.31 -8.33
CA ASN A 36 -7.13 -23.61 -7.85
C ASN A 36 -5.83 -24.04 -8.55
N GLU A 37 -5.18 -23.17 -9.30
CA GLU A 37 -4.02 -23.52 -10.13
C GLU A 37 -2.67 -23.25 -9.45
N LYS A 38 -2.65 -22.95 -8.15
CA LYS A 38 -1.43 -22.60 -7.41
C LYS A 38 -0.38 -23.70 -7.48
N GLU A 39 -0.77 -24.94 -7.17
CA GLU A 39 0.11 -26.10 -7.17
C GLU A 39 0.62 -26.39 -8.58
N PHE A 40 -0.23 -26.34 -9.58
CA PHE A 40 0.16 -26.48 -11.00
C PHE A 40 1.23 -25.47 -11.41
N LEU A 41 1.11 -24.19 -11.03
CA LEU A 41 2.09 -23.16 -11.37
C LEU A 41 3.41 -23.38 -10.63
N ILE A 42 3.36 -23.82 -9.36
CA ILE A 42 4.55 -24.17 -8.57
C ILE A 42 5.30 -25.34 -9.21
N GLU A 43 4.61 -26.44 -9.53
CA GLU A 43 5.20 -27.61 -10.18
C GLU A 43 5.84 -27.28 -11.53
N LYS A 44 5.14 -26.47 -12.35
CA LYS A 44 5.68 -26.00 -13.63
C LYS A 44 6.96 -25.20 -13.44
N LEU A 45 6.98 -24.23 -12.52
CA LEU A 45 8.14 -23.39 -12.25
C LEU A 45 9.31 -24.19 -11.64
N LEU A 46 9.04 -25.22 -10.83
CA LEU A 46 10.06 -26.13 -10.31
C LEU A 46 10.67 -26.99 -11.43
N LYS A 47 9.83 -27.56 -12.31
CA LYS A 47 10.28 -28.33 -13.48
C LYS A 47 11.16 -27.48 -14.42
N GLU A 48 10.81 -26.22 -14.60
CA GLU A 48 11.58 -25.26 -15.39
C GLU A 48 12.81 -24.69 -14.66
N LYS A 49 13.07 -25.12 -13.41
CA LYS A 49 14.17 -24.65 -12.55
C LYS A 49 14.12 -23.13 -12.29
N ARG A 50 12.96 -22.54 -12.38
CA ARG A 50 12.69 -21.10 -12.09
C ARG A 50 12.29 -20.86 -10.64
N LEU A 51 11.84 -21.89 -9.92
CA LEU A 51 11.68 -21.90 -8.46
C LEU A 51 12.69 -22.84 -7.81
N VAL A 52 13.16 -22.46 -6.63
CA VAL A 52 13.94 -23.31 -5.75
C VAL A 52 13.08 -23.66 -4.53
N LYS A 53 12.90 -24.95 -4.24
CA LYS A 53 12.22 -25.40 -3.03
C LYS A 53 13.12 -25.14 -1.82
N LEU A 54 12.58 -24.48 -0.82
CA LEU A 54 13.29 -24.16 0.42
C LEU A 54 13.03 -25.23 1.50
N LYS A 55 13.85 -25.22 2.54
CA LYS A 55 13.69 -26.09 3.71
C LYS A 55 12.40 -25.80 4.49
N TRP A 56 11.97 -24.53 4.54
CA TRP A 56 10.73 -24.17 5.21
C TRP A 56 9.51 -24.75 4.45
N LYS A 57 8.51 -25.19 5.23
CA LYS A 57 7.37 -25.94 4.69
C LYS A 57 6.65 -25.18 3.55
N ASN A 58 6.60 -25.79 2.36
CA ASN A 58 5.96 -25.24 1.16
C ASN A 58 6.45 -23.81 0.83
N CYS A 59 7.70 -23.51 1.11
CA CYS A 59 8.32 -22.24 0.77
C CYS A 59 9.20 -22.38 -0.45
N TYR A 60 9.22 -21.34 -1.28
CA TYR A 60 9.92 -21.35 -2.54
C TYR A 60 10.61 -20.02 -2.78
N LEU A 61 11.77 -20.05 -3.48
CA LEU A 61 12.53 -18.89 -3.88
C LEU A 61 12.45 -18.69 -5.40
N TYR A 62 12.04 -17.50 -5.81
CA TYR A 62 12.11 -17.01 -7.18
C TYR A 62 13.17 -15.91 -7.30
N ARG A 63 13.87 -15.85 -8.44
CA ARG A 63 14.84 -14.80 -8.72
C ARG A 63 14.46 -14.04 -9.96
N THR A 64 14.41 -12.71 -9.86
CA THR A 64 14.27 -11.81 -11.00
C THR A 64 15.62 -11.30 -11.45
N LYS A 65 15.67 -10.62 -12.58
CA LYS A 65 16.90 -9.93 -12.99
C LYS A 65 17.29 -8.87 -11.96
N PRO A 66 18.59 -8.69 -11.67
CA PRO A 66 19.06 -7.75 -10.63
C PRO A 66 18.59 -6.30 -10.82
N TYR A 67 18.38 -5.87 -12.06
CA TYR A 67 17.90 -4.54 -12.41
C TYR A 67 16.36 -4.40 -12.43
N ASP A 68 15.62 -5.47 -12.17
CA ASP A 68 14.15 -5.41 -12.07
C ASP A 68 13.73 -5.17 -10.63
N ALA A 69 13.43 -3.91 -10.31
CA ALA A 69 13.03 -3.50 -8.98
C ALA A 69 11.54 -3.78 -8.74
N ALA A 70 11.18 -4.03 -7.48
CA ALA A 70 9.79 -4.27 -7.09
C ALA A 70 8.85 -3.08 -7.35
N ARG A 71 9.40 -1.87 -7.50
CA ARG A 71 8.71 -0.63 -7.85
C ARG A 71 9.62 0.26 -8.70
N SER A 72 9.11 0.76 -9.81
CA SER A 72 9.81 1.69 -10.71
C SER A 72 8.96 2.94 -10.94
N GLU A 73 9.18 3.98 -10.14
CA GLU A 73 8.44 5.25 -10.27
C GLU A 73 8.75 5.92 -11.61
N ALA A 74 10.00 5.94 -12.04
CA ALA A 74 10.43 6.52 -13.31
C ALA A 74 9.78 5.86 -14.54
N SER A 75 9.38 4.58 -14.43
CA SER A 75 8.73 3.85 -15.53
C SER A 75 7.19 3.78 -15.38
N THR A 76 6.62 4.42 -14.34
CA THR A 76 5.18 4.41 -14.06
C THR A 76 4.54 5.70 -14.57
N TYR A 77 3.47 5.56 -15.35
CA TYR A 77 2.84 6.68 -16.05
C TYR A 77 1.32 6.65 -15.89
N ILE A 78 0.72 7.86 -15.88
CA ILE A 78 -0.71 8.09 -15.97
C ILE A 78 -1.01 8.69 -17.35
N ALA A 79 -1.78 7.98 -18.16
CA ALA A 79 -2.16 8.39 -19.52
C ALA A 79 -3.58 8.95 -19.53
N THR A 80 -3.68 10.27 -19.59
CA THR A 80 -4.93 11.04 -19.62
C THR A 80 -4.95 11.95 -20.85
N LYS A 81 -6.17 12.34 -21.31
CA LYS A 81 -6.32 13.23 -22.47
C LYS A 81 -5.60 14.57 -22.27
N LYS A 82 -5.68 15.13 -21.05
CA LYS A 82 -5.00 16.37 -20.66
C LYS A 82 -3.93 16.07 -19.62
N LYS A 83 -2.77 16.68 -19.73
CA LYS A 83 -1.66 16.54 -18.77
C LYS A 83 -2.06 16.97 -17.37
N GLU A 84 -2.89 18.01 -17.26
CA GLU A 84 -3.40 18.58 -16.00
C GLU A 84 -4.23 17.56 -15.20
N ASP A 85 -4.85 16.57 -15.87
CA ASP A 85 -5.62 15.52 -15.17
C ASP A 85 -4.73 14.51 -14.46
N ALA A 86 -3.52 14.27 -14.95
CA ALA A 86 -2.48 13.51 -14.25
C ALA A 86 -1.85 14.33 -13.12
N GLY A 87 -1.67 15.64 -13.32
CA GLY A 87 -1.07 16.58 -12.38
C GLY A 87 0.47 16.52 -12.34
N PRO A 88 1.10 17.45 -11.61
CA PRO A 88 2.55 17.63 -11.62
C PRO A 88 3.33 16.53 -10.87
N THR A 89 2.66 15.73 -10.05
CA THR A 89 3.29 14.67 -9.25
C THR A 89 3.34 13.32 -9.94
N ASN A 90 2.66 13.15 -11.08
CA ASN A 90 2.68 11.94 -11.88
C ASN A 90 3.49 12.13 -13.17
N ASN A 91 4.15 11.08 -13.64
CA ASN A 91 4.67 11.05 -15.00
C ASN A 91 3.48 10.88 -15.96
N TRP A 92 3.35 11.80 -16.90
CA TRP A 92 2.27 11.79 -17.88
C TRP A 92 2.76 11.37 -19.26
N LEU A 93 1.90 10.64 -19.98
CA LEU A 93 2.08 10.33 -21.41
C LEU A 93 0.76 10.52 -22.17
N ASP A 94 0.84 10.99 -23.41
CA ASP A 94 -0.30 11.04 -24.32
C ASP A 94 -0.86 9.63 -24.55
N PRO A 95 -2.16 9.38 -24.31
CA PRO A 95 -2.72 8.03 -24.35
C PRO A 95 -2.71 7.39 -25.73
N LYS A 96 -2.82 8.15 -26.82
CA LYS A 96 -2.79 7.61 -28.19
C LYS A 96 -1.36 7.21 -28.59
N ARG A 97 -0.38 8.10 -28.33
CA ARG A 97 1.04 7.87 -28.66
C ARG A 97 1.61 6.70 -27.88
N ILE A 98 1.38 6.68 -26.54
CA ILE A 98 1.93 5.58 -25.73
C ILE A 98 1.28 4.25 -26.06
N ARG A 99 -0.03 4.20 -26.34
CA ARG A 99 -0.71 2.95 -26.72
C ARG A 99 -0.11 2.35 -28.00
N LYS A 100 0.15 3.18 -29.02
CA LYS A 100 0.82 2.73 -30.25
C LYS A 100 2.21 2.15 -29.96
N LYS A 101 2.98 2.78 -29.08
CA LYS A 101 4.32 2.29 -28.66
C LYS A 101 4.21 0.97 -27.91
N LEU A 102 3.29 0.86 -26.93
CA LEU A 102 3.08 -0.35 -26.14
C LEU A 102 2.69 -1.54 -27.04
N PHE A 103 1.80 -1.34 -28.01
CA PHE A 103 1.39 -2.40 -28.92
C PHE A 103 2.53 -2.86 -29.86
N LYS A 104 3.46 -1.96 -30.22
CA LYS A 104 4.71 -2.37 -30.89
C LYS A 104 5.57 -3.28 -30.01
N ILE A 105 5.72 -2.95 -28.71
CA ILE A 105 6.48 -3.76 -27.75
C ILE A 105 5.80 -5.11 -27.54
N LEU A 106 4.48 -5.13 -27.43
CA LEU A 106 3.68 -6.34 -27.20
C LEU A 106 3.62 -7.27 -28.43
N LYS A 107 3.94 -6.80 -29.62
CA LYS A 107 3.89 -7.63 -30.84
C LYS A 107 4.78 -8.87 -30.69
N ASN A 108 4.14 -10.07 -30.78
CA ASN A 108 4.79 -11.38 -30.62
C ASN A 108 5.48 -11.61 -29.26
N SER A 109 5.18 -10.80 -28.23
CA SER A 109 5.86 -10.88 -26.93
C SER A 109 5.58 -12.19 -26.18
N MET A 110 4.47 -12.85 -26.48
CA MET A 110 4.08 -14.13 -25.87
C MET A 110 4.29 -15.34 -26.79
N LYS A 111 5.00 -15.18 -27.92
CA LYS A 111 5.28 -16.28 -28.85
C LYS A 111 5.99 -17.43 -28.12
N GLY A 112 5.40 -18.65 -28.22
CA GLY A 112 5.89 -19.86 -27.55
C GLY A 112 5.52 -19.98 -26.08
N LYS A 113 4.88 -18.96 -25.48
CA LYS A 113 4.47 -18.93 -24.07
C LYS A 113 2.96 -19.17 -23.92
N THR A 114 2.54 -19.49 -22.70
CA THR A 114 1.12 -19.52 -22.28
C THR A 114 0.68 -18.11 -21.89
N MET A 115 -0.46 -17.66 -22.40
CA MET A 115 -1.16 -16.49 -21.86
C MET A 115 -2.10 -16.94 -20.74
N TYR A 116 -1.83 -16.51 -19.53
CA TYR A 116 -2.71 -16.73 -18.39
C TYR A 116 -3.74 -15.60 -18.32
N VAL A 117 -5.02 -15.98 -18.27
CA VAL A 117 -6.15 -15.07 -18.02
C VAL A 117 -6.52 -15.20 -16.55
N VAL A 118 -6.35 -14.12 -15.79
CA VAL A 118 -6.51 -14.09 -14.33
C VAL A 118 -7.71 -13.20 -13.97
N PRO A 119 -8.92 -13.73 -13.85
CA PRO A 119 -10.09 -13.00 -13.38
C PRO A 119 -10.09 -12.94 -11.85
N TYR A 120 -10.28 -11.75 -11.28
CA TYR A 120 -10.16 -11.54 -9.85
C TYR A 120 -11.19 -10.57 -9.28
N ILE A 121 -11.39 -10.66 -7.97
CA ILE A 121 -12.16 -9.72 -7.15
C ILE A 121 -11.22 -9.09 -6.13
N LEU A 122 -11.30 -7.78 -5.96
CA LEU A 122 -10.68 -7.02 -4.88
C LEU A 122 -11.75 -6.61 -3.87
N GLY A 123 -11.45 -6.75 -2.59
CA GLY A 123 -12.37 -6.50 -1.49
C GLY A 123 -13.28 -7.67 -1.14
N PRO A 124 -14.08 -7.55 -0.06
CA PRO A 124 -15.03 -8.57 0.34
C PRO A 124 -16.04 -8.83 -0.77
N GLU A 125 -16.26 -10.09 -1.12
CA GLU A 125 -17.05 -10.49 -2.31
C GLU A 125 -18.45 -9.89 -2.36
N LYS A 126 -19.09 -9.75 -1.20
CA LYS A 126 -20.45 -9.20 -1.08
C LYS A 126 -20.48 -7.67 -0.89
N SER A 127 -19.30 -7.02 -0.86
CA SER A 127 -19.23 -5.58 -0.69
C SER A 127 -19.71 -4.83 -1.94
N PRO A 128 -20.51 -3.77 -1.79
CA PRO A 128 -20.86 -2.87 -2.90
C PRO A 128 -19.64 -2.11 -3.44
N TYR A 129 -18.56 -2.05 -2.66
CA TYR A 129 -17.31 -1.39 -3.03
C TYR A 129 -16.28 -2.35 -3.65
N SER A 130 -16.53 -3.67 -3.64
CA SER A 130 -15.64 -4.63 -4.29
C SER A 130 -15.54 -4.36 -5.79
N LYS A 131 -14.36 -4.57 -6.36
CA LYS A 131 -14.10 -4.35 -7.78
C LYS A 131 -13.65 -5.63 -8.45
N VAL A 132 -14.00 -5.79 -9.71
CA VAL A 132 -13.57 -6.93 -10.53
C VAL A 132 -12.55 -6.50 -11.57
N GLY A 133 -11.71 -7.45 -11.99
CA GLY A 133 -10.78 -7.23 -13.07
C GLY A 133 -10.33 -8.53 -13.72
N VAL A 134 -9.63 -8.39 -14.83
CA VAL A 134 -8.99 -9.47 -15.56
C VAL A 134 -7.59 -9.04 -15.96
N ILE A 135 -6.58 -9.85 -15.62
CA ILE A 135 -5.20 -9.64 -16.05
C ILE A 135 -4.84 -10.71 -17.07
N LEU A 136 -4.15 -10.29 -18.13
CA LEU A 136 -3.46 -11.16 -19.07
C LEU A 136 -1.96 -11.11 -18.75
N THR A 137 -1.31 -12.25 -18.57
CA THR A 137 0.14 -12.32 -18.33
C THR A 137 0.77 -13.54 -19.01
N ASP A 138 2.02 -13.39 -19.46
CA ASP A 138 2.85 -14.47 -20.00
C ASP A 138 3.81 -15.08 -18.96
N ASN A 139 3.64 -14.75 -17.68
CA ASN A 139 4.58 -15.12 -16.63
C ASN A 139 3.89 -15.91 -15.51
N GLU A 140 4.35 -17.15 -15.30
CA GLU A 140 3.83 -18.05 -14.27
C GLU A 140 4.03 -17.52 -12.86
N TYR A 141 5.18 -16.86 -12.59
CA TYR A 141 5.44 -16.27 -11.27
C TYR A 141 4.47 -15.11 -10.97
N VAL A 142 4.16 -14.27 -11.97
CA VAL A 142 3.17 -13.21 -11.82
C VAL A 142 1.79 -13.82 -11.57
N ALA A 143 1.37 -14.79 -12.38
CA ALA A 143 0.10 -15.49 -12.20
C ALA A 143 -0.02 -16.16 -10.81
N LEU A 144 1.07 -16.78 -10.32
CA LEU A 144 1.17 -17.38 -8.99
C LEU A 144 0.99 -16.34 -7.88
N ASN A 145 1.62 -15.17 -8.00
CA ASN A 145 1.46 -14.10 -7.02
C ASN A 145 0.04 -13.53 -7.03
N GLU A 146 -0.59 -13.37 -8.20
CA GLU A 146 -1.98 -12.91 -8.30
C GLU A 146 -2.96 -13.88 -7.61
N LEU A 147 -2.73 -15.20 -7.69
CA LEU A 147 -3.51 -16.21 -6.96
C LEU A 147 -3.39 -16.11 -5.43
N ILE A 148 -2.31 -15.53 -4.92
CA ILE A 148 -2.10 -15.34 -3.47
C ILE A 148 -2.62 -13.98 -3.02
N LEU A 149 -2.44 -12.93 -3.83
CA LEU A 149 -2.67 -11.55 -3.45
C LEU A 149 -4.09 -11.06 -3.73
N ALA A 150 -4.81 -11.69 -4.65
CA ALA A 150 -6.19 -11.36 -4.99
C ALA A 150 -7.09 -12.59 -4.93
N LYS A 151 -8.39 -12.38 -4.90
CA LYS A 151 -9.36 -13.49 -5.00
C LYS A 151 -9.59 -13.85 -6.46
N VAL A 152 -8.75 -14.72 -7.01
CA VAL A 152 -8.95 -15.27 -8.36
C VAL A 152 -10.12 -16.26 -8.34
N THR A 153 -11.12 -16.05 -9.21
CA THR A 153 -12.36 -16.84 -9.16
C THR A 153 -13.22 -16.69 -10.42
N LYS A 154 -13.97 -17.73 -10.77
CA LYS A 154 -15.04 -17.69 -11.80
C LYS A 154 -16.11 -16.64 -11.51
N LYS A 155 -16.36 -16.27 -10.24
CA LYS A 155 -17.36 -15.27 -9.88
C LYS A 155 -17.03 -13.89 -10.46
N ALA A 156 -15.75 -13.55 -10.63
CA ALA A 156 -15.35 -12.32 -11.32
C ALA A 156 -15.87 -12.31 -12.77
N ILE A 157 -15.72 -13.43 -13.48
CA ILE A 157 -16.22 -13.57 -14.86
C ILE A 157 -17.76 -13.42 -14.89
N LEU A 158 -18.46 -14.04 -13.95
CA LEU A 158 -19.92 -13.95 -13.89
C LEU A 158 -20.41 -12.52 -13.65
N ARG A 159 -19.72 -11.75 -12.80
CA ARG A 159 -20.02 -10.32 -12.57
C ARG A 159 -19.82 -9.51 -13.86
N ILE A 160 -18.71 -9.74 -14.56
CA ILE A 160 -18.40 -9.07 -15.85
C ILE A 160 -19.45 -9.42 -16.91
N LYS A 161 -19.87 -10.70 -16.99
CA LYS A 161 -20.94 -11.13 -17.92
C LYS A 161 -22.30 -10.45 -17.64
N LYS A 162 -22.56 -10.11 -16.38
CA LYS A 162 -23.76 -9.35 -15.97
C LYS A 162 -23.65 -7.84 -16.24
N GLY A 163 -22.56 -7.39 -16.88
CA GLY A 163 -22.37 -5.99 -17.27
C GLY A 163 -21.63 -5.12 -16.26
N GLU A 164 -21.05 -5.70 -15.21
CA GLU A 164 -20.25 -4.93 -14.27
C GLU A 164 -18.98 -4.40 -14.94
N ASP A 165 -18.66 -3.15 -14.67
CA ASP A 165 -17.43 -2.51 -15.15
C ASP A 165 -16.20 -3.16 -14.50
N PHE A 166 -15.13 -3.34 -15.26
CA PHE A 166 -13.96 -4.06 -14.78
C PHE A 166 -12.64 -3.46 -15.26
N VAL A 167 -11.58 -3.70 -14.50
CA VAL A 167 -10.23 -3.30 -14.87
C VAL A 167 -9.60 -4.38 -15.75
N PHE A 168 -9.05 -3.98 -16.90
CA PHE A 168 -8.38 -4.86 -17.83
C PHE A 168 -6.88 -4.61 -17.81
N GLY A 169 -6.12 -5.56 -17.27
CA GLY A 169 -4.68 -5.54 -17.17
C GLY A 169 -4.00 -6.35 -18.28
N ILE A 170 -2.96 -5.82 -18.88
CA ILE A 170 -2.09 -6.53 -19.82
C ILE A 170 -0.67 -6.44 -19.29
N HIS A 171 -0.09 -7.58 -18.99
CA HIS A 171 1.29 -7.71 -18.56
C HIS A 171 2.05 -8.64 -19.49
N SER A 172 3.28 -8.27 -19.87
CA SER A 172 4.21 -9.18 -20.54
C SER A 172 5.65 -8.89 -20.11
N THR A 173 6.37 -9.94 -19.78
CA THR A 173 7.81 -9.89 -19.50
C THR A 173 8.60 -9.34 -20.67
N CYS A 174 8.15 -9.56 -21.89
CA CYS A 174 8.86 -9.18 -23.12
C CYS A 174 10.33 -9.61 -23.09
N LYS A 175 11.27 -8.66 -23.25
CA LYS A 175 12.73 -8.89 -23.20
C LYS A 175 13.37 -8.47 -21.88
N LEU A 176 12.57 -8.02 -20.91
CA LEU A 176 13.03 -7.41 -19.65
C LEU A 176 13.98 -6.21 -19.87
N ASP A 177 13.76 -5.43 -20.93
CA ASP A 177 14.56 -4.27 -21.26
C ASP A 177 14.19 -3.07 -20.36
N PRO A 178 15.08 -2.62 -19.44
CA PRO A 178 14.77 -1.51 -18.55
C PRO A 178 14.56 -0.16 -19.28
N LYS A 179 15.17 0.03 -20.45
CA LYS A 179 15.02 1.24 -21.27
C LYS A 179 13.62 1.34 -21.92
N ASN A 180 12.98 0.21 -22.12
CA ASN A 180 11.63 0.10 -22.69
C ASN A 180 10.62 -0.46 -21.68
N ARG A 181 10.87 -0.29 -20.37
CA ARG A 181 9.94 -0.60 -19.30
C ARG A 181 8.87 0.48 -19.20
N TYR A 182 7.62 0.05 -19.25
CA TYR A 182 6.46 0.93 -19.12
C TYR A 182 5.39 0.28 -18.26
N ILE A 183 4.95 0.98 -17.22
CA ILE A 183 3.79 0.62 -16.39
C ILE A 183 2.78 1.76 -16.56
N VAL A 184 1.85 1.62 -17.50
CA VAL A 184 0.96 2.70 -17.93
C VAL A 184 -0.46 2.43 -17.47
N HIS A 185 -1.03 3.40 -16.79
CA HIS A 185 -2.42 3.39 -16.32
C HIS A 185 -3.25 4.31 -17.22
N PHE A 186 -4.38 3.82 -17.68
CA PHE A 186 -5.40 4.55 -18.43
C PHE A 186 -6.67 4.66 -17.57
N PRO A 187 -6.71 5.56 -16.55
CA PRO A 187 -7.77 5.56 -15.54
C PRO A 187 -9.16 5.74 -16.15
N GLY A 188 -9.29 6.59 -17.18
CA GLY A 188 -10.55 6.80 -17.88
C GLY A 188 -11.07 5.61 -18.70
N LYS A 189 -10.27 4.54 -18.84
CA LYS A 189 -10.63 3.30 -19.56
C LYS A 189 -10.60 2.06 -18.67
N ASN A 190 -10.33 2.20 -17.38
CA ASN A 190 -10.09 1.08 -16.47
C ASN A 190 -9.07 0.08 -17.05
N GLU A 191 -7.93 0.56 -17.59
CA GLU A 191 -6.94 -0.27 -18.26
C GLU A 191 -5.54 -0.03 -17.72
N ILE A 192 -4.75 -1.10 -17.65
CA ILE A 192 -3.34 -1.09 -17.24
C ILE A 192 -2.55 -1.87 -18.26
N ILE A 193 -1.42 -1.32 -18.72
CA ILE A 193 -0.48 -2.06 -19.60
C ILE A 193 0.91 -1.96 -18.99
N SER A 194 1.49 -3.13 -18.66
CA SER A 194 2.83 -3.23 -18.09
C SER A 194 3.71 -4.15 -18.95
N VAL A 195 4.89 -3.66 -19.31
CA VAL A 195 5.82 -4.38 -20.19
C VAL A 195 7.26 -4.24 -19.70
N ASN A 196 8.10 -5.26 -20.02
CA ASN A 196 9.53 -5.33 -19.70
C ASN A 196 9.85 -5.31 -18.19
N THR A 197 9.03 -5.98 -17.40
CA THR A 197 9.22 -6.23 -15.98
C THR A 197 8.57 -7.57 -15.63
N GLU A 198 8.99 -8.19 -14.55
CA GLU A 198 8.37 -9.40 -14.01
C GLU A 198 8.22 -9.33 -12.48
N TYR A 199 8.55 -8.17 -11.85
CA TYR A 199 8.69 -8.09 -10.41
C TYR A 199 7.78 -7.06 -9.75
N GLY A 200 7.23 -7.48 -8.61
CA GLY A 200 6.53 -6.64 -7.64
C GLY A 200 5.34 -5.88 -8.20
N GLY A 201 5.11 -4.69 -7.68
CA GLY A 201 3.98 -3.85 -8.09
C GLY A 201 4.04 -3.32 -9.52
N ASN A 202 5.11 -3.59 -10.26
CA ASN A 202 5.20 -3.32 -11.70
C ASN A 202 4.49 -4.40 -12.53
N ALA A 203 4.55 -5.66 -12.09
CA ALA A 203 4.04 -6.83 -12.80
C ALA A 203 2.76 -7.41 -12.16
N ILE A 204 2.65 -7.37 -10.84
CA ILE A 204 1.48 -7.81 -10.06
C ILE A 204 0.48 -6.66 -10.05
N LEU A 205 -0.43 -6.67 -11.03
CA LEU A 205 -1.25 -5.50 -11.34
C LEU A 205 -2.42 -5.29 -10.37
N THR A 206 -2.85 -6.31 -9.63
CA THR A 206 -3.92 -6.16 -8.63
C THR A 206 -3.51 -5.26 -7.49
N LYS A 207 -2.25 -5.31 -7.05
CA LYS A 207 -1.80 -4.62 -5.85
C LYS A 207 -1.75 -3.08 -6.01
N LYS A 208 -0.68 -2.53 -6.54
CA LYS A 208 -0.49 -1.07 -6.61
C LYS A 208 -1.12 -0.42 -7.84
N CYS A 209 -1.32 -1.17 -8.91
CA CYS A 209 -1.89 -0.61 -10.13
C CYS A 209 -3.41 -0.52 -10.05
N HIS A 210 -4.13 -1.61 -9.73
CA HIS A 210 -5.58 -1.56 -9.58
C HIS A 210 -6.00 -1.03 -8.21
N SER A 211 -5.57 -1.67 -7.09
CA SER A 211 -6.06 -1.33 -5.74
C SER A 211 -5.77 0.10 -5.30
N LEU A 212 -4.83 0.80 -5.94
CA LEU A 212 -4.53 2.21 -5.65
C LEU A 212 -4.70 3.11 -6.88
N ARG A 213 -3.87 3.00 -7.94
CA ARG A 213 -3.86 4.01 -9.01
C ARG A 213 -5.17 4.07 -9.78
N ILE A 214 -5.72 2.93 -10.20
CA ILE A 214 -7.03 2.92 -10.85
C ILE A 214 -8.15 3.13 -9.83
N ALA A 215 -8.08 2.46 -8.68
CA ALA A 215 -9.09 2.57 -7.63
C ALA A 215 -9.22 4.00 -7.08
N SER A 216 -8.12 4.75 -6.91
CA SER A 216 -8.20 6.15 -6.49
C SER A 216 -8.96 7.04 -7.47
N PHE A 217 -8.82 6.76 -8.78
CA PHE A 217 -9.59 7.46 -9.80
C PHE A 217 -11.07 7.07 -9.80
N GLN A 218 -11.38 5.78 -9.63
CA GLN A 218 -12.75 5.28 -9.47
C GLN A 218 -13.39 5.85 -8.21
N ALA A 219 -12.67 5.79 -7.08
CA ALA A 219 -13.08 6.30 -5.79
C ALA A 219 -13.50 7.78 -5.84
N ARG A 220 -12.71 8.61 -6.52
CA ARG A 220 -13.06 10.03 -6.71
C ARG A 220 -14.39 10.22 -7.45
N LYS A 221 -14.73 9.38 -8.41
CA LYS A 221 -15.99 9.44 -9.15
C LYS A 221 -17.17 8.95 -8.31
N GLU A 222 -16.93 7.90 -7.53
CA GLU A 222 -17.96 7.20 -6.76
C GLU A 222 -18.12 7.76 -5.34
N GLY A 223 -17.17 8.58 -4.88
CA GLY A 223 -17.25 9.29 -3.60
C GLY A 223 -16.75 8.52 -2.38
N TRP A 224 -15.84 7.54 -2.58
CA TRP A 224 -15.06 6.83 -1.56
C TRP A 224 -13.57 7.10 -1.74
N LEU A 225 -12.70 6.62 -0.84
CA LEU A 225 -11.26 6.86 -0.89
C LEU A 225 -10.50 5.53 -1.03
N ALA A 226 -9.48 5.47 -1.91
CA ALA A 226 -8.55 4.36 -2.01
C ALA A 226 -7.18 4.82 -1.50
N GLU A 227 -6.73 4.23 -0.39
CA GLU A 227 -5.62 4.76 0.40
C GLU A 227 -4.51 3.75 0.64
N HIS A 228 -3.27 4.24 0.58
CA HIS A 228 -2.08 3.49 0.96
C HIS A 228 -1.93 3.50 2.49
N MET A 229 -2.87 2.84 3.15
CA MET A 229 -2.97 2.78 4.60
C MET A 229 -3.08 1.33 5.07
N MET A 230 -2.53 1.03 6.25
CA MET A 230 -2.92 -0.13 7.02
C MET A 230 -4.19 0.19 7.83
N ALA A 231 -4.91 -0.83 8.28
CA ALA A 231 -5.97 -0.69 9.27
C ALA A 231 -6.00 -1.85 10.26
N ILE A 232 -6.25 -1.50 11.52
CA ILE A 232 -6.39 -2.43 12.64
C ILE A 232 -7.66 -2.17 13.41
N GLN A 233 -8.20 -3.24 13.97
CA GLN A 233 -9.19 -3.21 15.02
C GLN A 233 -8.49 -3.38 16.36
N VAL A 234 -8.60 -2.41 17.24
CA VAL A 234 -8.10 -2.49 18.61
C VAL A 234 -9.27 -2.72 19.55
N ILE A 235 -9.15 -3.70 20.43
CA ILE A 235 -10.16 -4.03 21.44
C ILE A 235 -9.50 -3.79 22.80
N ASN A 236 -10.07 -2.88 23.58
CA ASN A 236 -9.59 -2.54 24.91
C ASN A 236 -10.03 -3.55 25.98
N PRO A 237 -9.57 -3.46 27.25
CA PRO A 237 -9.97 -4.35 28.33
C PRO A 237 -11.48 -4.36 28.59
N GLU A 238 -12.19 -3.25 28.35
CA GLU A 238 -13.64 -3.10 28.46
C GLU A 238 -14.40 -3.74 27.29
N LYS A 239 -13.70 -4.44 26.39
CA LYS A 239 -14.23 -5.10 25.17
C LYS A 239 -14.79 -4.15 24.11
N GLU A 240 -14.48 -2.87 24.20
CA GLU A 240 -14.86 -1.88 23.19
C GLU A 240 -13.92 -1.94 22.00
N SER A 241 -14.46 -1.76 20.80
CA SER A 241 -13.76 -1.91 19.54
C SER A 241 -13.52 -0.57 18.87
N PHE A 242 -12.27 -0.31 18.44
CA PHE A 242 -11.83 0.90 17.74
C PHE A 242 -11.17 0.53 16.44
N GLY A 243 -11.55 1.22 15.36
CA GLY A 243 -10.87 1.13 14.08
C GLY A 243 -9.84 2.25 13.92
N ILE A 244 -8.61 1.87 13.67
CA ILE A 244 -7.50 2.80 13.43
C ILE A 244 -6.90 2.50 12.07
N SER A 245 -6.80 3.53 11.22
CA SER A 245 -6.06 3.46 9.97
C SER A 245 -4.80 4.35 10.00
N ALA A 246 -3.74 3.96 9.28
CA ALA A 246 -2.52 4.73 9.28
C ALA A 246 -1.85 4.77 7.91
N ALA A 247 -1.58 5.99 7.42
CA ALA A 247 -0.83 6.28 6.21
C ALA A 247 0.63 6.57 6.57
N PHE A 248 1.50 5.64 6.26
CA PHE A 248 2.95 5.78 6.42
C PHE A 248 3.65 5.51 5.10
N PRO A 249 4.63 6.32 4.68
CA PRO A 249 5.52 5.99 3.58
C PRO A 249 6.19 4.63 3.76
N SER A 250 6.77 4.11 2.70
CA SER A 250 7.49 2.83 2.74
C SER A 250 8.57 2.83 3.83
N MET A 251 8.67 1.72 4.58
CA MET A 251 9.61 1.51 5.70
C MET A 251 9.42 2.46 6.90
N CYS A 252 8.24 3.09 7.04
CA CYS A 252 7.90 3.92 8.20
C CYS A 252 7.05 3.19 9.26
N GLY A 253 7.00 1.86 9.24
CA GLY A 253 6.43 1.06 10.33
C GLY A 253 5.00 0.57 10.11
N LYS A 254 4.40 0.69 8.89
CA LYS A 254 3.03 0.19 8.61
C LYS A 254 2.83 -1.26 9.04
N THR A 255 3.63 -2.18 8.49
CA THR A 255 3.50 -3.62 8.78
C THR A 255 3.76 -3.92 10.25
N ASN A 256 4.70 -3.21 10.90
CA ASN A 256 4.97 -3.38 12.33
C ASN A 256 3.75 -2.99 13.17
N LEU A 257 3.11 -1.86 12.87
CA LEU A 257 1.91 -1.43 13.57
C LEU A 257 0.71 -2.34 13.26
N ALA A 258 0.54 -2.72 11.99
CA ALA A 258 -0.54 -3.61 11.53
C ALA A 258 -0.50 -4.99 12.19
N THR A 259 0.69 -5.48 12.54
CA THR A 259 0.91 -6.80 13.13
C THR A 259 1.55 -6.73 14.51
N ILE A 260 1.34 -5.63 15.23
CA ILE A 260 1.91 -5.36 16.55
C ILE A 260 1.59 -6.49 17.53
N LYS A 261 2.57 -6.85 18.33
CA LYS A 261 2.40 -7.78 19.44
C LYS A 261 2.21 -6.98 20.73
N THR A 262 1.14 -7.25 21.46
CA THR A 262 0.90 -6.66 22.79
C THR A 262 1.87 -7.28 23.79
N GLU A 263 2.53 -6.43 24.60
CA GLU A 263 3.38 -6.83 25.72
C GLU A 263 2.57 -7.01 27.02
N LYS A 264 3.27 -7.35 28.11
CA LYS A 264 2.62 -7.65 29.41
C LYS A 264 1.71 -6.52 29.91
N GLU A 265 2.12 -5.27 29.71
CA GLU A 265 1.34 -4.07 30.12
C GLU A 265 0.03 -3.92 29.35
N PHE A 266 -0.04 -4.52 28.15
CA PHE A 266 -1.20 -4.49 27.27
C PHE A 266 -1.80 -5.89 27.05
N LYS A 267 -1.62 -6.83 28.00
CA LYS A 267 -2.10 -8.23 27.88
C LYS A 267 -3.59 -8.36 27.61
N ASP A 268 -4.40 -7.44 28.15
CA ASP A 268 -5.84 -7.43 28.01
C ASP A 268 -6.33 -6.68 26.76
N TRP A 269 -5.42 -6.02 26.04
CA TRP A 269 -5.67 -5.39 24.74
C TRP A 269 -5.50 -6.41 23.61
N LYS A 270 -6.39 -6.34 22.61
CA LYS A 270 -6.30 -7.20 21.43
C LYS A 270 -6.19 -6.33 20.17
N VAL A 271 -5.16 -6.59 19.36
CA VAL A 271 -5.00 -5.94 18.06
C VAL A 271 -5.28 -6.97 16.98
N LYS A 272 -6.21 -6.64 16.09
CA LYS A 272 -6.64 -7.49 14.98
C LYS A 272 -6.45 -6.77 13.65
N LEU A 273 -5.89 -7.46 12.68
CA LEU A 273 -5.55 -6.94 11.37
C LEU A 273 -6.78 -6.87 10.47
N LEU A 274 -7.06 -5.70 9.88
CA LEU A 274 -7.95 -5.58 8.74
C LEU A 274 -7.13 -5.57 7.43
N SER A 275 -6.12 -4.72 7.34
CA SER A 275 -5.23 -4.60 6.20
C SER A 275 -3.84 -4.12 6.62
N ASP A 276 -2.78 -4.60 5.95
CA ASP A 276 -1.41 -4.17 6.22
C ASP A 276 -0.92 -3.03 5.33
N ASP A 277 -1.57 -2.79 4.18
CA ASP A 277 -0.98 -1.91 3.17
C ASP A 277 -1.99 -1.02 2.39
N ILE A 278 -3.21 -1.52 2.10
CA ILE A 278 -4.21 -0.81 1.30
C ILE A 278 -5.59 -0.96 1.91
N ILE A 279 -6.32 0.16 2.03
CA ILE A 279 -7.72 0.16 2.40
C ILE A 279 -8.54 1.02 1.45
N TRP A 280 -9.83 0.71 1.36
CA TRP A 280 -10.83 1.55 0.71
C TRP A 280 -11.80 2.06 1.75
N ILE A 281 -11.86 3.40 1.91
CA ILE A 281 -12.66 4.07 2.93
C ILE A 281 -13.93 4.62 2.27
N HIS A 282 -15.07 4.27 2.81
CA HIS A 282 -16.37 4.73 2.32
C HIS A 282 -17.23 5.29 3.46
N GLU A 283 -18.23 6.07 3.10
CA GLU A 283 -19.23 6.57 4.04
C GLU A 283 -20.39 5.57 4.14
N LYS A 284 -20.85 5.33 5.36
CA LYS A 284 -22.09 4.64 5.68
C LYS A 284 -22.74 5.29 6.91
N GLU A 285 -24.00 5.72 6.78
CA GLU A 285 -24.78 6.31 7.88
C GLU A 285 -24.10 7.53 8.53
N GLY A 286 -23.33 8.28 7.75
CA GLY A 286 -22.59 9.43 8.24
C GLY A 286 -21.27 9.10 8.94
N LYS A 287 -20.79 7.86 8.88
CA LYS A 287 -19.54 7.37 9.49
C LYS A 287 -18.60 6.82 8.43
N ALA A 288 -17.30 6.84 8.73
CA ALA A 288 -16.28 6.25 7.85
C ALA A 288 -16.07 4.77 8.16
N TYR A 289 -16.07 3.94 7.12
CA TYR A 289 -15.76 2.51 7.20
C TYR A 289 -14.67 2.17 6.20
N ALA A 290 -13.87 1.16 6.51
CA ALA A 290 -12.81 0.67 5.63
C ALA A 290 -12.97 -0.81 5.33
N ILE A 291 -12.80 -1.16 4.05
CA ILE A 291 -12.63 -2.55 3.61
C ILE A 291 -11.19 -2.78 3.16
N ASN A 292 -10.75 -4.03 3.25
CA ASN A 292 -9.46 -4.46 2.70
C ASN A 292 -9.65 -5.03 1.28
N PRO A 293 -8.98 -4.49 0.24
CA PRO A 293 -9.07 -5.04 -1.11
C PRO A 293 -8.19 -6.28 -1.35
N GLU A 294 -7.26 -6.62 -0.47
CA GLU A 294 -6.19 -7.60 -0.70
C GLU A 294 -6.46 -8.94 0.02
N TYR A 295 -5.92 -10.04 -0.54
CA TYR A 295 -6.01 -11.39 0.05
C TYR A 295 -4.63 -11.92 0.48
N GLY A 296 -3.57 -11.18 0.23
CA GLY A 296 -2.22 -11.54 0.60
C GLY A 296 -1.33 -10.34 0.87
N MET A 297 -0.23 -10.61 1.55
CA MET A 297 0.82 -9.64 1.86
C MET A 297 1.97 -9.78 0.87
N PHE A 298 2.47 -8.66 0.36
CA PHE A 298 3.70 -8.55 -0.42
C PHE A 298 4.68 -7.68 0.37
N GLY A 299 5.38 -8.29 1.30
CA GLY A 299 6.19 -7.60 2.30
C GLY A 299 7.67 -7.51 1.94
N VAL A 300 8.37 -6.56 2.57
CA VAL A 300 9.83 -6.44 2.53
C VAL A 300 10.43 -7.51 3.42
N ALA A 301 11.39 -8.29 2.90
CA ALA A 301 12.08 -9.31 3.69
C ALA A 301 13.18 -8.68 4.56
N ASN A 302 14.04 -7.83 4.00
CA ASN A 302 15.14 -7.20 4.72
C ASN A 302 14.66 -6.44 5.97
N GLY A 303 15.30 -6.69 7.11
CA GLY A 303 14.94 -6.12 8.41
C GLY A 303 13.79 -6.83 9.14
N THR A 304 13.08 -7.75 8.49
CA THR A 304 12.01 -8.54 9.12
C THR A 304 12.62 -9.69 9.92
N ASN A 305 12.36 -9.75 11.22
CA ASN A 305 12.89 -10.78 12.11
C ASN A 305 11.98 -11.02 13.32
N GLU A 306 12.31 -12.00 14.16
CA GLU A 306 11.51 -12.37 15.34
C GLU A 306 11.41 -11.24 16.39
N LYS A 307 12.41 -10.37 16.49
CA LYS A 307 12.42 -9.26 17.45
C LYS A 307 11.49 -8.13 17.00
N THR A 308 11.52 -7.82 15.70
CA THR A 308 10.79 -6.67 15.14
C THR A 308 9.41 -7.01 14.63
N ASN A 309 9.19 -8.25 14.13
CA ASN A 309 7.97 -8.66 13.41
C ASN A 309 7.62 -10.13 13.70
N SER A 310 7.56 -10.53 14.98
CA SER A 310 7.34 -11.95 15.36
C SER A 310 6.09 -12.55 14.72
N ASN A 311 5.01 -11.80 14.59
CA ASN A 311 3.77 -12.27 13.98
C ASN A 311 3.91 -12.49 12.46
N ILE A 312 4.68 -11.65 11.76
CA ILE A 312 5.00 -11.87 10.32
C ILE A 312 5.90 -13.09 10.18
N MET A 313 6.93 -13.23 11.00
CA MET A 313 7.84 -14.38 10.95
C MET A 313 7.09 -15.72 11.10
N LYS A 314 6.06 -15.78 11.95
CA LYS A 314 5.23 -16.99 12.09
C LYS A 314 4.54 -17.39 10.79
N ILE A 315 3.99 -16.44 10.05
CA ILE A 315 3.22 -16.75 8.83
C ILE A 315 4.09 -17.00 7.61
N ILE A 316 5.26 -16.34 7.50
CA ILE A 316 6.13 -16.49 6.32
C ILE A 316 6.99 -17.76 6.35
N LYS A 317 7.09 -18.47 7.50
CA LYS A 317 7.81 -19.74 7.61
C LYS A 317 7.11 -20.91 6.91
N GLN A 318 5.93 -20.69 6.32
CA GLN A 318 5.22 -21.72 5.56
C GLN A 318 4.43 -21.13 4.38
N ASP A 319 4.29 -21.92 3.31
CA ASP A 319 3.47 -21.62 2.11
C ASP A 319 3.73 -20.23 1.50
N THR A 320 5.01 -19.82 1.47
CA THR A 320 5.43 -18.47 1.08
C THR A 320 6.28 -18.52 -0.18
N ILE A 321 6.06 -17.57 -1.06
CA ILE A 321 6.95 -17.30 -2.20
C ILE A 321 7.89 -16.18 -1.80
N PHE A 322 9.16 -16.51 -1.65
CA PHE A 322 10.22 -15.52 -1.47
C PHE A 322 10.76 -15.08 -2.83
N THR A 323 11.08 -13.81 -2.96
CA THR A 323 11.66 -13.25 -4.18
C THR A 323 12.92 -12.49 -3.85
N ASN A 324 14.03 -12.88 -4.49
CA ASN A 324 15.33 -12.23 -4.37
C ASN A 324 15.91 -12.22 -2.94
N VAL A 325 15.47 -13.10 -2.06
CA VAL A 325 16.15 -13.35 -0.78
C VAL A 325 17.42 -14.15 -1.01
N GLY A 326 18.33 -14.09 -0.07
CA GLY A 326 19.53 -14.93 -0.03
C GLY A 326 19.21 -16.38 0.29
N LEU A 327 20.24 -17.24 0.21
CA LEU A 327 20.13 -18.67 0.42
C LEU A 327 21.27 -19.16 1.31
N THR A 328 20.93 -19.99 2.30
CA THR A 328 21.93 -20.68 3.13
C THR A 328 22.29 -22.06 2.57
N LYS A 329 23.38 -22.67 3.08
CA LYS A 329 23.80 -24.04 2.74
C LYS A 329 22.68 -25.07 3.02
N ASN A 330 21.81 -24.80 3.99
CA ASN A 330 20.71 -25.69 4.36
C ASN A 330 19.42 -25.41 3.56
N LEU A 331 19.48 -24.64 2.47
CA LEU A 331 18.32 -24.22 1.66
C LEU A 331 17.28 -23.44 2.47
N GLU A 332 17.71 -22.69 3.49
CA GLU A 332 16.87 -21.74 4.21
C GLU A 332 16.94 -20.36 3.54
N PRO A 333 15.84 -19.61 3.48
CA PRO A 333 15.88 -18.24 2.99
C PRO A 333 16.65 -17.36 3.98
N TRP A 334 17.40 -16.39 3.47
CA TRP A 334 18.14 -15.44 4.29
C TRP A 334 18.03 -14.01 3.76
N TRP A 335 18.07 -13.04 4.66
CA TRP A 335 18.13 -11.61 4.37
C TRP A 335 18.75 -10.82 5.53
N ASP A 336 19.15 -9.58 5.27
CA ASP A 336 19.76 -8.72 6.28
C ASP A 336 18.81 -8.50 7.46
N GLY A 337 19.31 -8.75 8.67
CA GLY A 337 18.57 -8.73 9.92
C GLY A 337 17.95 -10.06 10.34
N LEU A 338 18.06 -11.13 9.53
CA LEU A 338 17.66 -12.47 9.93
C LEU A 338 18.87 -13.24 10.47
N GLU A 339 18.81 -13.63 11.74
CA GLU A 339 19.85 -14.44 12.37
C GLU A 339 19.84 -15.87 11.79
N THR A 340 21.02 -16.43 11.50
CA THR A 340 21.20 -17.82 11.05
C THR A 340 22.50 -18.40 11.55
N LYS A 341 22.49 -19.70 11.87
CA LYS A 341 23.71 -20.48 12.17
C LYS A 341 24.29 -21.17 10.94
N SER A 342 23.55 -21.16 9.82
CA SER A 342 23.96 -21.80 8.57
C SER A 342 24.83 -20.86 7.75
N LYS A 343 25.82 -21.41 7.03
CA LYS A 343 26.66 -20.64 6.09
C LYS A 343 25.77 -20.04 5.00
N ILE A 344 25.87 -18.73 4.81
CA ILE A 344 25.17 -17.98 3.76
C ILE A 344 25.93 -18.23 2.45
N LEU A 345 25.26 -18.77 1.45
CA LEU A 345 25.79 -19.00 0.11
C LEU A 345 25.52 -17.82 -0.81
N GLU A 346 24.32 -17.21 -0.68
CA GLU A 346 23.90 -16.08 -1.49
C GLU A 346 23.33 -14.98 -0.58
N LYS A 347 23.71 -13.72 -0.83
CA LYS A 347 23.14 -12.56 -0.13
C LYS A 347 21.80 -12.17 -0.74
N ALA A 348 20.94 -11.59 0.06
CA ALA A 348 19.67 -11.03 -0.39
C ALA A 348 19.87 -9.76 -1.22
N ASN A 349 18.98 -9.54 -2.20
CA ASN A 349 18.87 -8.25 -2.85
C ASN A 349 18.22 -7.23 -1.90
N PRO A 350 18.63 -5.96 -1.90
CA PRO A 350 17.96 -4.90 -1.11
C PRO A 350 16.45 -4.80 -1.36
N ASN A 351 15.99 -5.21 -2.54
CA ASN A 351 14.57 -5.27 -2.90
C ASN A 351 13.89 -6.62 -2.65
N SER A 352 14.49 -7.50 -1.82
CA SER A 352 13.92 -8.80 -1.50
C SER A 352 12.52 -8.70 -0.87
N ARG A 353 11.64 -9.63 -1.24
CA ARG A 353 10.23 -9.65 -0.84
C ARG A 353 9.78 -11.06 -0.47
N PHE A 354 8.68 -11.11 0.27
CA PHE A 354 7.89 -12.32 0.46
C PHE A 354 6.44 -12.09 0.02
N THR A 355 5.81 -13.13 -0.50
CA THR A 355 4.38 -13.18 -0.84
C THR A 355 3.73 -14.30 -0.04
N VAL A 356 2.75 -13.96 0.78
CA VAL A 356 2.03 -14.91 1.63
C VAL A 356 0.55 -14.52 1.71
N SER A 357 -0.33 -15.51 1.84
CA SER A 357 -1.76 -15.25 2.08
C SER A 357 -1.97 -14.60 3.45
N ILE A 358 -2.69 -13.48 3.48
CA ILE A 358 -3.08 -12.80 4.71
C ILE A 358 -4.02 -13.64 5.58
N LEU A 359 -4.74 -14.59 4.96
CA LEU A 359 -5.68 -15.50 5.64
C LEU A 359 -4.98 -16.45 6.63
N LYS A 360 -3.66 -16.54 6.60
CA LYS A 360 -2.85 -17.28 7.58
C LYS A 360 -2.58 -16.50 8.85
N TYR A 361 -2.88 -15.21 8.87
CA TYR A 361 -2.70 -14.38 10.03
C TYR A 361 -3.77 -14.68 11.08
N GLN A 362 -3.37 -15.21 12.25
CA GLN A 362 -4.30 -15.68 13.28
C GLN A 362 -5.17 -14.57 13.89
N ASN A 363 -4.66 -13.33 13.91
CA ASN A 363 -5.34 -12.19 14.49
C ASN A 363 -6.03 -11.33 13.42
N LEU A 364 -6.71 -11.92 12.45
CA LEU A 364 -7.56 -11.18 11.53
C LEU A 364 -8.77 -10.59 12.26
N SER A 365 -9.15 -9.38 11.87
CA SER A 365 -10.40 -8.75 12.30
C SER A 365 -11.59 -9.55 11.77
N LYS A 366 -12.64 -9.69 12.57
CA LYS A 366 -13.93 -10.26 12.11
C LYS A 366 -14.53 -9.48 10.95
N TYR A 367 -14.16 -8.21 10.79
CA TYR A 367 -14.61 -7.34 9.71
C TYR A 367 -13.85 -7.53 8.39
N PHE A 368 -12.87 -8.45 8.34
CA PHE A 368 -12.09 -8.69 7.12
C PHE A 368 -12.98 -9.10 5.92
N PHE A 369 -14.01 -9.87 6.16
CA PHE A 369 -14.98 -10.31 5.14
C PHE A 369 -16.32 -9.57 5.20
N ASP A 370 -16.46 -8.63 6.13
CA ASP A 370 -17.68 -7.83 6.24
C ASP A 370 -17.86 -6.96 4.99
N PRO A 371 -19.05 -6.90 4.39
CA PRO A 371 -19.31 -6.12 3.18
C PRO A 371 -19.03 -4.63 3.31
N PHE A 372 -19.16 -4.09 4.50
CA PHE A 372 -18.90 -2.67 4.80
C PHE A 372 -17.58 -2.47 5.56
N GLY A 373 -17.00 -3.54 6.08
CA GLY A 373 -15.72 -3.51 6.76
C GLY A 373 -15.77 -2.98 8.19
N LEU A 374 -14.66 -2.36 8.61
CA LEU A 374 -14.44 -1.84 9.95
C LEU A 374 -14.75 -0.34 10.01
N LYS A 375 -15.55 0.12 10.99
CA LYS A 375 -15.68 1.55 11.30
C LYS A 375 -14.31 2.11 11.67
N ILE A 376 -13.95 3.25 11.10
CA ILE A 376 -12.71 3.96 11.41
C ILE A 376 -13.01 5.09 12.38
N ASP A 377 -12.37 5.05 13.54
CA ASP A 377 -12.51 6.04 14.61
C ASP A 377 -11.33 7.04 14.62
N ALA A 378 -10.15 6.60 14.16
CA ALA A 378 -8.97 7.45 14.04
C ALA A 378 -8.18 7.17 12.75
N ILE A 379 -7.64 8.25 12.18
CA ILE A 379 -6.75 8.22 11.02
C ILE A 379 -5.40 8.80 11.44
N LEU A 380 -4.32 8.05 11.24
CA LEU A 380 -2.98 8.45 11.56
C LEU A 380 -2.21 8.78 10.28
N PHE A 381 -1.59 9.94 10.23
CA PHE A 381 -0.53 10.24 9.29
C PHE A 381 0.81 10.18 10.03
N GLY A 382 1.82 9.64 9.38
CA GLY A 382 3.14 9.59 9.99
C GLY A 382 4.24 9.43 8.95
N SER A 383 5.44 9.84 9.33
CA SER A 383 6.60 9.81 8.44
C SER A 383 7.89 9.61 9.20
N ARG A 384 8.96 9.35 8.47
CA ARG A 384 10.30 9.29 9.04
C ARG A 384 10.90 10.70 9.08
N ARG A 385 10.88 11.29 10.28
CA ARG A 385 11.46 12.62 10.57
C ARG A 385 12.36 12.51 11.78
N LYS A 386 13.62 12.89 11.65
CA LYS A 386 14.58 12.86 12.78
C LYS A 386 14.31 13.94 13.82
N GLU A 387 13.58 14.97 13.46
CA GLU A 387 13.24 16.14 14.27
C GLU A 387 11.88 16.72 13.88
N LEU A 388 11.44 17.80 14.48
CA LEU A 388 10.27 18.64 14.24
C LEU A 388 8.96 18.03 14.74
N PHE A 389 8.52 16.89 14.19
CA PHE A 389 7.21 16.31 14.52
C PHE A 389 7.23 15.65 15.91
N PRO A 390 6.28 16.00 16.80
CA PRO A 390 6.10 15.30 18.07
C PRO A 390 5.84 13.79 17.89
N LEU A 391 6.01 13.01 18.95
CA LEU A 391 5.68 11.58 18.96
C LEU A 391 4.24 11.33 18.50
N VAL A 392 3.30 12.14 18.99
CA VAL A 392 1.90 12.15 18.55
C VAL A 392 1.26 13.51 18.81
N PHE A 393 0.39 13.96 17.91
CA PHE A 393 -0.55 15.05 18.17
C PHE A 393 -1.86 14.84 17.41
N GLU A 394 -2.96 15.38 17.96
CA GLU A 394 -4.29 15.44 17.35
C GLU A 394 -4.47 16.78 16.64
N THR A 395 -4.96 16.79 15.41
CA THR A 395 -5.28 18.02 14.67
C THR A 395 -6.60 18.62 15.16
N PHE A 396 -6.75 19.97 15.08
CA PHE A 396 -7.95 20.65 15.57
C PHE A 396 -9.20 20.38 14.73
N SER A 397 -9.04 20.03 13.47
CA SER A 397 -10.16 19.79 12.54
C SER A 397 -9.79 18.81 11.44
N TRP A 398 -10.83 18.30 10.75
CA TRP A 398 -10.63 17.49 9.55
C TRP A 398 -9.80 18.20 8.48
N GLU A 399 -10.08 19.48 8.26
CA GLU A 399 -9.39 20.30 7.26
C GLU A 399 -7.90 20.47 7.60
N GLU A 400 -7.57 20.67 8.87
CA GLU A 400 -6.17 20.70 9.31
C GLU A 400 -5.50 19.33 9.21
N GLY A 401 -6.23 18.27 9.54
CA GLY A 401 -5.74 16.90 9.34
C GLY A 401 -5.41 16.61 7.86
N VAL A 402 -6.27 17.05 6.94
CA VAL A 402 -6.03 16.97 5.50
C VAL A 402 -4.82 17.83 5.09
N LEU A 403 -4.65 19.02 5.67
CA LEU A 403 -3.49 19.89 5.42
C LEU A 403 -2.19 19.23 5.87
N PHE A 404 -2.12 18.72 7.11
CA PHE A 404 -0.94 18.02 7.60
C PHE A 404 -0.62 16.77 6.79
N GLY A 405 -1.65 16.00 6.37
CA GLY A 405 -1.48 14.90 5.43
C GLY A 405 -0.91 15.35 4.08
N ALA A 406 -1.38 16.49 3.54
CA ALA A 406 -0.87 17.06 2.29
C ALA A 406 0.57 17.58 2.43
N MET A 407 0.97 18.05 3.61
CA MET A 407 2.33 18.52 3.94
C MET A 407 3.30 17.37 4.20
N LEU A 408 2.84 16.13 4.29
CA LEU A 408 3.68 15.00 4.71
C LEU A 408 4.95 14.88 3.86
N ARG A 409 6.08 14.89 4.55
CA ARG A 409 7.41 14.70 3.99
C ARG A 409 8.11 13.58 4.76
N SER A 410 8.88 12.76 4.08
CA SER A 410 9.60 11.65 4.69
C SER A 410 11.01 11.54 4.16
N GLU A 411 11.93 11.13 5.02
CA GLU A 411 13.28 10.74 4.60
C GLU A 411 13.19 9.53 3.65
N THR A 412 13.97 9.59 2.57
CA THR A 412 14.07 8.47 1.63
C THR A 412 14.84 7.32 2.26
N THR A 413 14.45 6.10 1.92
CA THR A 413 15.08 4.86 2.41
C THR A 413 15.91 4.22 1.31
N ALA A 414 16.78 3.26 1.67
CA ALA A 414 17.64 2.54 0.74
C ALA A 414 16.93 1.81 -0.42
N ALA A 415 15.60 1.71 -0.38
CA ALA A 415 14.81 1.18 -1.50
C ALA A 415 14.78 2.12 -2.73
N VAL A 416 15.22 3.39 -2.57
CA VAL A 416 15.35 4.39 -3.63
C VAL A 416 16.82 4.77 -3.73
N ILE A 417 17.55 4.14 -4.62
CA ILE A 417 19.02 4.17 -4.70
C ILE A 417 19.59 5.57 -4.96
N GLU A 418 18.84 6.48 -5.62
CA GLU A 418 19.42 7.73 -6.14
C GLU A 418 19.53 8.90 -5.15
N ASN A 419 18.83 8.88 -3.99
CA ASN A 419 18.86 10.00 -3.03
C ASN A 419 18.58 9.50 -1.59
N TYR A 420 19.48 8.70 -1.04
CA TYR A 420 19.39 8.19 0.34
C TYR A 420 19.43 9.35 1.37
N LYS A 421 18.51 9.33 2.33
CA LYS A 421 18.32 10.32 3.41
C LYS A 421 17.86 11.73 2.97
N GLN A 422 17.41 11.93 1.76
CA GLN A 422 16.76 13.19 1.39
C GLN A 422 15.32 13.25 1.84
N LEU A 423 14.89 14.42 2.29
CA LEU A 423 13.50 14.67 2.66
C LEU A 423 12.67 14.94 1.40
N LYS A 424 11.70 14.06 1.11
CA LYS A 424 10.82 14.18 -0.07
C LYS A 424 9.37 14.39 0.34
N ASN A 425 8.66 15.23 -0.41
CA ASN A 425 7.20 15.35 -0.29
C ASN A 425 6.54 14.04 -0.72
N ASP A 426 5.73 13.46 0.16
CA ASP A 426 4.92 12.26 -0.08
C ASP A 426 3.53 12.43 0.55
N PRO A 427 2.71 13.36 0.04
CA PRO A 427 1.40 13.66 0.57
C PRO A 427 0.59 12.42 0.87
N MET A 428 0.15 12.28 2.14
CA MET A 428 -0.67 11.16 2.64
C MET A 428 -0.08 9.77 2.31
N ALA A 429 1.25 9.67 2.06
CA ALA A 429 1.95 8.48 1.55
C ALA A 429 1.39 7.95 0.21
N MET A 430 0.73 8.82 -0.57
CA MET A 430 0.01 8.47 -1.81
C MET A 430 0.69 8.93 -3.10
N ARG A 431 1.77 9.72 -3.02
CA ARG A 431 2.41 10.30 -4.21
C ARG A 431 2.72 9.27 -5.32
N PRO A 432 3.30 8.10 -5.03
CA PRO A 432 3.60 7.10 -6.07
C PRO A 432 2.38 6.30 -6.53
N PHE A 433 1.24 6.45 -5.88
CA PHE A 433 0.10 5.54 -6.01
C PHE A 433 -1.20 6.20 -6.45
N LEU A 434 -1.17 7.49 -6.72
CA LEU A 434 -2.35 8.24 -7.14
C LEU A 434 -2.52 8.20 -8.67
N GLY A 435 -3.72 7.88 -9.14
CA GLY A 435 -4.05 7.76 -10.57
C GLY A 435 -4.53 9.05 -11.23
N TYR A 436 -4.43 10.20 -10.56
CA TYR A 436 -4.89 11.50 -11.05
C TYR A 436 -4.22 12.67 -10.32
N ASN A 437 -4.63 13.91 -10.63
CA ASN A 437 -4.05 15.13 -10.07
C ASN A 437 -4.21 15.22 -8.54
N MET A 438 -3.11 15.43 -7.82
CA MET A 438 -3.01 15.47 -6.36
C MET A 438 -3.83 16.61 -5.73
N ALA A 439 -3.94 17.78 -6.37
CA ALA A 439 -4.81 18.85 -5.87
C ALA A 439 -6.29 18.44 -5.86
N LYS A 440 -6.72 17.70 -6.89
CA LYS A 440 -8.08 17.11 -6.94
C LYS A 440 -8.26 16.02 -5.87
N TYR A 441 -7.20 15.34 -5.47
CA TYR A 441 -7.22 14.35 -4.39
C TYR A 441 -7.41 15.01 -3.03
N PHE A 442 -6.70 16.10 -2.73
CA PHE A 442 -6.94 16.87 -1.50
C PHE A 442 -8.37 17.40 -1.43
N LEU A 443 -8.89 17.93 -2.55
CA LEU A 443 -10.29 18.35 -2.62
C LEU A 443 -11.25 17.19 -2.40
N HIS A 444 -10.92 15.98 -2.85
CA HIS A 444 -11.72 14.78 -2.63
C HIS A 444 -11.78 14.42 -1.13
N TRP A 445 -10.67 14.46 -0.41
CA TRP A 445 -10.62 14.29 1.04
C TRP A 445 -11.49 15.30 1.79
N LEU A 446 -11.42 16.59 1.41
CA LEU A 446 -12.26 17.64 1.99
C LEU A 446 -13.76 17.37 1.73
N LYS A 447 -14.11 16.95 0.51
CA LYS A 447 -15.48 16.58 0.15
C LYS A 447 -15.97 15.33 0.90
N PHE A 448 -15.09 14.34 1.07
CA PHE A 448 -15.41 13.13 1.82
C PHE A 448 -15.72 13.48 3.28
N GLY A 449 -14.90 14.29 3.95
CA GLY A 449 -15.16 14.72 5.32
C GLY A 449 -16.47 15.49 5.50
N LYS A 450 -16.94 16.22 4.47
CA LYS A 450 -18.25 16.90 4.51
C LYS A 450 -19.45 15.95 4.51
N LYS A 451 -19.30 14.72 4.04
CA LYS A 451 -20.35 13.69 4.07
C LYS A 451 -20.50 13.04 5.45
N LEU A 452 -19.46 13.13 6.26
CA LEU A 452 -19.42 12.47 7.56
C LEU A 452 -20.11 13.34 8.63
N LYS A 453 -21.08 12.76 9.35
CA LYS A 453 -21.67 13.32 10.57
C LYS A 453 -20.72 13.10 11.76
N GLU A 454 -20.17 11.90 11.87
CA GLU A 454 -19.14 11.53 12.84
C GLU A 454 -17.81 11.33 12.08
N LYS A 455 -16.93 12.34 12.16
CA LYS A 455 -15.63 12.26 11.50
C LYS A 455 -14.63 11.49 12.35
N PRO A 456 -13.82 10.59 11.77
CA PRO A 456 -12.64 10.08 12.45
C PRO A 456 -11.75 11.23 12.90
N ARG A 457 -11.16 11.13 14.08
CA ARG A 457 -10.13 12.08 14.50
C ARG A 457 -8.85 11.83 13.71
N ILE A 458 -8.12 12.88 13.40
CA ILE A 458 -6.87 12.79 12.65
C ILE A 458 -5.71 13.12 13.58
N PHE A 459 -4.75 12.18 13.59
CA PHE A 459 -3.54 12.29 14.40
C PHE A 459 -2.31 12.26 13.48
N PHE A 460 -1.25 12.86 13.95
CA PHE A 460 0.09 12.73 13.37
C PHE A 460 0.99 11.96 14.34
N VAL A 461 1.85 11.07 13.81
CA VAL A 461 2.80 10.29 14.62
C VAL A 461 4.19 10.30 14.02
N ASN A 462 5.22 10.32 14.86
CA ASN A 462 6.61 10.23 14.44
C ASN A 462 7.43 9.32 15.37
N TRP A 463 7.71 8.11 14.91
CA TRP A 463 8.50 7.12 15.65
C TRP A 463 10.02 7.34 15.58
N PHE A 464 10.51 8.33 14.82
CA PHE A 464 11.88 8.39 14.32
C PHE A 464 12.66 9.60 14.82
N ARG A 465 12.13 10.33 15.81
CA ARG A 465 12.83 11.46 16.42
C ARG A 465 14.13 10.96 17.07
N ARG A 466 15.21 11.75 16.90
CA ARG A 466 16.55 11.37 17.34
C ARG A 466 17.09 12.34 18.38
N ASP A 467 17.94 11.79 19.27
CA ASP A 467 18.76 12.60 20.18
C ASP A 467 19.97 13.20 19.43
N GLU A 468 20.75 14.00 20.13
CA GLU A 468 21.96 14.65 19.62
C GLU A 468 23.04 13.66 19.16
N LYS A 469 23.04 12.43 19.72
CA LYS A 469 23.92 11.33 19.33
C LYS A 469 23.40 10.56 18.11
N GLY A 470 22.22 10.91 17.61
CA GLY A 470 21.58 10.27 16.46
C GLY A 470 20.82 8.98 16.79
N ASN A 471 20.63 8.63 18.06
CA ASN A 471 19.83 7.48 18.46
C ASN A 471 18.34 7.80 18.45
N PHE A 472 17.50 6.81 18.22
CA PHE A 472 16.05 6.99 18.35
C PHE A 472 15.68 7.21 19.82
N ILE A 473 14.95 8.31 20.09
CA ILE A 473 14.44 8.61 21.43
C ILE A 473 13.28 7.65 21.75
N TRP A 474 12.37 7.42 20.80
CA TRP A 474 11.27 6.47 20.97
C TRP A 474 11.70 5.07 20.55
N PRO A 475 11.45 4.02 21.39
CA PRO A 475 11.85 2.64 21.09
C PRO A 475 11.10 2.04 19.89
N GLY A 476 9.88 2.52 19.60
CA GLY A 476 9.06 2.00 18.51
C GLY A 476 8.47 0.61 18.79
N PHE A 477 8.13 -0.10 17.72
CA PHE A 477 7.61 -1.48 17.76
C PHE A 477 6.43 -1.64 18.73
N ASN A 478 6.54 -2.58 19.68
CA ASN A 478 5.46 -2.89 20.63
C ASN A 478 5.12 -1.73 21.57
N LYS A 479 6.10 -0.84 21.84
CA LYS A 479 5.86 0.38 22.65
C LYS A 479 4.90 1.38 21.97
N ASN A 480 4.67 1.24 20.66
CA ASN A 480 3.64 2.03 19.97
C ASN A 480 2.24 1.82 20.54
N MET A 481 1.99 0.76 21.33
CA MET A 481 0.74 0.56 22.03
C MET A 481 0.42 1.66 23.04
N TYR A 482 1.41 2.32 23.66
CA TYR A 482 1.17 3.48 24.53
C TYR A 482 0.55 4.64 23.74
N VAL A 483 1.06 4.90 22.53
CA VAL A 483 0.49 5.93 21.64
C VAL A 483 -0.91 5.54 21.17
N ILE A 484 -1.13 4.27 20.80
CA ILE A 484 -2.46 3.77 20.42
C ILE A 484 -3.46 3.89 21.58
N LYS A 485 -3.03 3.56 22.80
CA LYS A 485 -3.86 3.73 24.02
C LYS A 485 -4.25 5.19 24.20
N TRP A 486 -3.28 6.12 24.14
CA TRP A 486 -3.58 7.55 24.25
C TRP A 486 -4.57 8.01 23.17
N ILE A 487 -4.38 7.63 21.91
CA ILE A 487 -5.29 7.98 20.80
C ILE A 487 -6.72 7.51 21.09
N ILE A 488 -6.90 6.29 21.59
CA ILE A 488 -8.20 5.72 21.92
C ILE A 488 -8.83 6.47 23.10
N GLU A 489 -8.10 6.66 24.20
CA GLU A 489 -8.60 7.35 25.38
C GLU A 489 -8.91 8.83 25.10
N ARG A 490 -8.06 9.47 24.27
CA ARG A 490 -8.30 10.84 23.79
C ARG A 490 -9.55 10.93 22.91
N SER A 491 -9.74 9.96 22.03
CA SER A 491 -10.92 9.90 21.17
C SER A 491 -12.23 9.71 21.97
N LYS A 492 -12.13 9.12 23.15
CA LYS A 492 -13.24 8.95 24.09
C LYS A 492 -13.43 10.11 25.07
N GLY A 493 -12.54 11.09 25.09
CA GLY A 493 -12.55 12.15 26.08
C GLY A 493 -12.14 11.72 27.49
N LYS A 494 -11.45 10.57 27.64
CA LYS A 494 -11.00 10.04 28.93
C LYS A 494 -9.69 10.66 29.42
N VAL A 495 -8.92 11.30 28.54
CA VAL A 495 -7.64 11.93 28.88
C VAL A 495 -7.58 13.38 28.39
N ASN A 496 -6.94 14.22 29.19
CA ASN A 496 -6.66 15.60 28.85
C ASN A 496 -5.55 15.69 27.79
N ALA A 497 -5.44 16.87 27.16
CA ALA A 497 -4.40 17.16 26.19
C ALA A 497 -3.96 18.62 26.29
N ILE A 498 -2.71 18.89 26.05
CA ILE A 498 -2.13 20.22 26.01
C ILE A 498 -2.38 20.81 24.62
N LYS A 499 -2.98 21.99 24.58
CA LYS A 499 -3.18 22.74 23.33
C LYS A 499 -1.87 23.41 22.92
N THR A 500 -1.49 23.21 21.67
CA THR A 500 -0.28 23.80 21.07
C THR A 500 -0.65 24.49 19.74
N PRO A 501 0.23 25.26 19.12
CA PRO A 501 -0.05 25.87 17.82
C PRO A 501 -0.41 24.86 16.70
N ILE A 502 0.09 23.61 16.75
CA ILE A 502 -0.10 22.59 15.71
C ILE A 502 -1.25 21.62 16.00
N GLY A 503 -1.81 21.62 17.20
CA GLY A 503 -2.83 20.68 17.62
C GLY A 503 -2.76 20.35 19.10
N PHE A 504 -3.36 19.25 19.52
CA PHE A 504 -3.33 18.76 20.90
C PHE A 504 -2.26 17.68 21.04
N ILE A 505 -1.32 17.86 21.96
CA ILE A 505 -0.36 16.83 22.38
C ILE A 505 -0.80 16.20 23.70
N PRO A 506 -0.34 14.98 24.05
CA PRO A 506 -0.59 14.39 25.35
C PRO A 506 -0.15 15.30 26.50
N ASN A 507 -0.93 15.31 27.58
CA ASN A 507 -0.41 15.75 28.87
C ASN A 507 0.43 14.59 29.45
N TYR A 508 1.72 14.59 29.17
CA TYR A 508 2.63 13.50 29.55
C TYR A 508 3.01 13.51 31.04
N ASP A 509 2.55 14.49 31.81
CA ASP A 509 2.60 14.47 33.27
C ASP A 509 1.44 13.61 33.85
N GLU A 510 0.33 13.49 33.11
CA GLU A 510 -0.87 12.73 33.53
C GLU A 510 -0.96 11.37 32.82
N PHE A 511 -0.37 11.21 31.64
CA PHE A 511 -0.45 9.99 30.84
C PHE A 511 0.89 9.24 30.79
N ASP A 512 0.91 8.02 31.30
CA ASP A 512 2.11 7.18 31.30
C ASP A 512 2.40 6.60 29.91
N PHE A 513 3.56 6.95 29.34
CA PHE A 513 4.14 6.41 28.12
C PHE A 513 5.19 5.30 28.38
N GLY A 514 5.39 4.89 29.65
CA GLY A 514 6.42 3.92 30.03
C GLY A 514 7.84 4.42 29.74
N MET A 515 8.08 5.73 29.94
CA MET A 515 9.32 6.41 29.59
C MET A 515 9.62 7.57 30.56
N GLU A 516 10.89 7.90 30.74
CA GLU A 516 11.35 9.01 31.57
C GLU A 516 10.89 10.37 31.03
N LYS A 517 10.55 11.30 31.93
CA LYS A 517 9.98 12.61 31.62
C LYS A 517 10.88 13.43 30.67
N GLU A 518 12.19 13.46 30.90
CA GLU A 518 13.14 14.22 30.07
C GLU A 518 13.15 13.76 28.59
N LYS A 519 12.92 12.46 28.37
CA LYS A 519 12.77 11.93 27.00
C LYS A 519 11.44 12.31 26.38
N LEU A 520 10.37 12.36 27.18
CA LEU A 520 9.04 12.79 26.73
C LEU A 520 9.05 14.28 26.38
N GLU A 521 9.68 15.13 27.17
CA GLU A 521 9.86 16.56 26.86
C GLU A 521 10.51 16.74 25.49
N LYS A 522 11.59 16.03 25.19
CA LYS A 522 12.24 16.04 23.87
C LYS A 522 11.33 15.51 22.76
N LEU A 523 10.50 14.50 23.03
CA LEU A 523 9.58 13.93 22.04
C LEU A 523 8.39 14.83 21.72
N PHE A 524 7.98 15.72 22.65
CA PHE A 524 6.85 16.62 22.49
C PHE A 524 7.23 18.09 22.31
N GLU A 525 8.52 18.39 22.27
CA GLU A 525 9.05 19.74 21.98
C GLU A 525 8.56 20.27 20.63
N ILE A 526 8.18 21.55 20.60
CA ILE A 526 7.72 22.27 19.42
C ILE A 526 8.66 23.45 19.15
N ASP A 527 9.49 23.31 18.15
CA ASP A 527 10.41 24.37 17.69
C ASP A 527 9.68 25.30 16.71
N LYS A 528 9.43 26.53 17.16
CA LYS A 528 8.72 27.56 16.40
C LYS A 528 9.38 27.86 15.05
N GLU A 529 10.70 28.05 15.02
CA GLU A 529 11.43 28.44 13.81
C GLU A 529 11.43 27.30 12.79
N ALA A 530 11.66 26.07 13.25
CA ALA A 530 11.62 24.87 12.40
C ALA A 530 10.23 24.63 11.79
N TRP A 531 9.15 24.90 12.54
CA TRP A 531 7.80 24.83 12.01
C TRP A 531 7.48 25.91 10.99
N LEU A 532 7.90 27.16 11.20
CA LEU A 532 7.73 28.25 10.21
C LEU A 532 8.46 27.93 8.90
N LYS A 533 9.64 27.31 8.99
CA LYS A 533 10.37 26.81 7.82
C LYS A 533 9.60 25.69 7.12
N GLU A 534 9.02 24.73 7.85
CA GLU A 534 8.21 23.64 7.29
C GLU A 534 7.00 24.19 6.54
N PHE A 535 6.31 25.20 7.07
CA PHE A 535 5.18 25.87 6.41
C PHE A 535 5.62 26.58 5.12
N SER A 536 6.77 27.26 5.12
CA SER A 536 7.35 27.85 3.92
C SER A 536 7.65 26.80 2.83
N ASP A 537 8.23 25.68 3.22
CA ASP A 537 8.51 24.57 2.29
C ASP A 537 7.22 23.94 1.76
N ALA A 538 6.18 23.82 2.59
CA ALA A 538 4.86 23.37 2.17
C ALA A 538 4.23 24.32 1.14
N ARG A 539 4.31 25.64 1.33
CA ARG A 539 3.86 26.64 0.34
C ARG A 539 4.56 26.46 -1.00
N LYS A 540 5.89 26.30 -0.99
CA LYS A 540 6.68 26.03 -2.21
C LYS A 540 6.20 24.74 -2.92
N PHE A 541 5.93 23.70 -2.16
CA PHE A 541 5.39 22.47 -2.73
C PHE A 541 3.97 22.68 -3.28
N PHE A 542 3.10 23.39 -2.57
CA PHE A 542 1.72 23.61 -3.02
C PHE A 542 1.62 24.52 -4.24
N SER A 543 2.58 25.41 -4.46
CA SER A 543 2.61 26.30 -5.64
C SER A 543 2.75 25.56 -6.97
N ILE A 544 3.23 24.31 -6.99
CA ILE A 544 3.28 23.51 -8.22
C ILE A 544 1.88 23.11 -8.73
N PHE A 545 0.85 23.21 -7.88
CA PHE A 545 -0.51 22.82 -8.22
C PHE A 545 -1.34 24.01 -8.67
N GLN A 546 -1.72 24.05 -9.93
CA GLN A 546 -2.51 25.15 -10.53
C GLN A 546 -3.82 25.44 -9.78
N ASN A 547 -4.45 24.43 -9.18
CA ASN A 547 -5.76 24.54 -8.51
C ASN A 547 -5.69 23.91 -7.10
N PHE A 548 -4.70 24.35 -6.28
CA PHE A 548 -4.64 23.91 -4.90
C PHE A 548 -5.88 24.40 -4.12
N PRO A 549 -6.49 23.58 -3.24
CA PRO A 549 -7.72 23.96 -2.55
C PRO A 549 -7.53 25.18 -1.64
N LYS A 550 -8.29 26.26 -1.89
CA LYS A 550 -8.24 27.51 -1.11
C LYS A 550 -8.44 27.30 0.39
N VAL A 551 -9.28 26.33 0.78
CA VAL A 551 -9.50 25.97 2.19
C VAL A 551 -8.18 25.55 2.86
N LEU A 552 -7.34 24.75 2.18
CA LEU A 552 -6.05 24.32 2.75
C LEU A 552 -5.04 25.47 2.79
N SER A 553 -5.05 26.37 1.79
CA SER A 553 -4.20 27.57 1.84
C SER A 553 -4.55 28.44 3.06
N LYS A 554 -5.85 28.71 3.27
CA LYS A 554 -6.32 29.47 4.44
C LYS A 554 -5.96 28.79 5.76
N LYS A 555 -6.08 27.47 5.83
CA LYS A 555 -5.68 26.71 7.02
C LYS A 555 -4.18 26.76 7.30
N LEU A 556 -3.35 26.83 6.25
CA LEU A 556 -1.91 27.01 6.40
C LEU A 556 -1.58 28.44 6.91
N ASP A 557 -2.31 29.47 6.46
CA ASP A 557 -2.16 30.84 6.96
C ASP A 557 -2.54 30.91 8.46
N GLU A 558 -3.68 30.36 8.84
CA GLU A 558 -4.13 30.28 10.24
C GLU A 558 -3.13 29.52 11.13
N LEU A 559 -2.52 28.45 10.63
CA LEU A 559 -1.52 27.67 11.33
C LEU A 559 -0.22 28.45 11.53
N GLU A 560 0.21 29.19 10.50
CA GLU A 560 1.38 30.04 10.56
C GLU A 560 1.21 31.22 11.55
N GLU A 561 0.04 31.84 11.56
CA GLU A 561 -0.31 32.89 12.53
C GLU A 561 -0.29 32.37 13.97
N ARG A 562 -0.91 31.21 14.23
CA ARG A 562 -0.86 30.58 15.56
C ARG A 562 0.56 30.23 16.01
N MET A 563 1.44 29.92 15.07
CA MET A 563 2.82 29.60 15.40
C MET A 563 3.63 30.88 15.70
N LYS A 564 3.27 32.02 15.12
CA LYS A 564 3.93 33.31 15.37
C LYS A 564 3.49 33.93 16.70
N SER A 565 2.23 33.78 17.08
CA SER A 565 1.70 34.23 18.38
C SER A 565 2.27 33.39 19.54
#